data_38989b8589f72de4e9cd758afb70a91a
#
_entry.id   38989b8589f72de4e9cd758afb70a91a
#
_cell.length_a   1.000
_cell.length_b   1.000
_cell.length_c   1.000
_cell.angle_alpha   90.00
_cell.angle_beta   90.00
_cell.angle_gamma   90.00
#
_symmetry.space_group_name_H-M   'P 1'
#
loop_
_entity.id
_entity.type
_entity.pdbx_description
1 polymer ?
#
loop_
_entity_poly.entity_id
_entity_poly.type
_entity_poly.pdbx_seq_one_letter_code
_entity_poly.pdbx_strand_id
1 'polypeptide(L)'
;MLQRIKSHHNPIVMKNLLHIFFLILLPFIAQAEYLVKGKVTNEFDQPIPFVNIGFVGTSIGTVSTVNGEFVLYLSEVPDNKIPLRISCMGFEPQELLLSKDSFSELIYIKLKENTLVLQEMVVKSGVLKTKEYGNKDEKTAMKTNLALSNKPNMNLGAEIGRKFRLGNEPNFITKLKFYVGFNNFDTLMIRVNFYELESGKPANTLQRKPILRQVVNHKSGWVTFDLEEENLVLSGTIVASIEWVGASKQGKSFGLNISMPALFQTHYYKYGAQNNWKVFPNMSSSMVLIVETED
;
A
#
# COMPACT_ATOMS: atom_id res chain seq x y z
N MET A 1 -12.95 9.70 -81.41
CA MET A 1 -14.08 10.25 -80.67
C MET A 1 -13.87 9.95 -79.19
N LEU A 2 -13.24 10.88 -78.46
CA LEU A 2 -12.83 10.73 -77.06
C LEU A 2 -13.89 11.42 -76.15
N GLN A 3 -14.68 10.65 -75.44
CA GLN A 3 -15.64 11.19 -74.49
C GLN A 3 -14.89 11.60 -73.21
N ARG A 4 -14.96 12.89 -72.89
CA ARG A 4 -14.49 13.47 -71.61
C ARG A 4 -15.48 13.14 -70.51
N ILE A 5 -15.10 12.29 -69.57
CA ILE A 5 -15.85 12.05 -68.35
C ILE A 5 -15.67 13.29 -67.48
N LYS A 6 -16.69 14.11 -67.30
CA LYS A 6 -16.76 15.17 -66.28
C LYS A 6 -17.09 14.56 -64.94
N SER A 7 -16.10 14.51 -64.03
CA SER A 7 -16.37 14.18 -62.64
C SER A 7 -17.10 15.34 -61.95
N HIS A 8 -18.38 15.18 -61.69
CA HIS A 8 -19.12 16.12 -60.85
C HIS A 8 -18.73 15.87 -59.39
N HIS A 9 -17.81 16.63 -58.83
CA HIS A 9 -17.57 16.70 -57.41
C HIS A 9 -18.69 17.51 -56.76
N ASN A 10 -19.53 16.86 -55.96
CA ASN A 10 -20.63 17.49 -55.25
C ASN A 10 -20.05 18.29 -54.05
N PRO A 11 -20.07 19.65 -54.08
CA PRO A 11 -19.44 20.49 -53.07
C PRO A 11 -20.04 20.29 -51.65
N ILE A 12 -21.26 19.79 -51.55
CA ILE A 12 -21.93 19.51 -50.26
C ILE A 12 -21.32 18.30 -49.58
N VAL A 13 -20.95 17.25 -50.32
CA VAL A 13 -20.32 16.04 -49.82
C VAL A 13 -18.90 16.35 -49.29
N MET A 14 -18.17 17.16 -50.03
CA MET A 14 -16.83 17.56 -49.65
C MET A 14 -16.82 18.46 -48.41
N LYS A 15 -17.81 19.34 -48.25
CA LYS A 15 -17.97 20.20 -47.06
C LYS A 15 -18.31 19.38 -45.81
N ASN A 16 -19.15 18.38 -45.97
CA ASN A 16 -19.53 17.47 -44.84
C ASN A 16 -18.36 16.53 -44.47
N LEU A 17 -17.57 16.04 -45.42
CA LEU A 17 -16.34 15.28 -45.16
C LEU A 17 -15.29 16.11 -44.38
N LEU A 18 -15.16 17.40 -44.71
CA LEU A 18 -14.25 18.31 -44.03
C LEU A 18 -14.69 18.56 -42.56
N HIS A 19 -15.97 18.67 -42.30
CA HIS A 19 -16.54 18.79 -40.93
C HIS A 19 -16.36 17.51 -40.12
N ILE A 20 -16.53 16.35 -40.74
CA ILE A 20 -16.29 15.04 -40.09
C ILE A 20 -14.79 14.86 -39.80
N PHE A 21 -13.91 15.26 -40.72
CA PHE A 21 -12.47 15.24 -40.49
C PHE A 21 -12.01 16.19 -39.38
N PHE A 22 -12.65 17.36 -39.24
CA PHE A 22 -12.38 18.31 -38.17
C PHE A 22 -12.96 17.84 -36.83
N LEU A 23 -14.06 17.05 -36.81
CA LEU A 23 -14.62 16.44 -35.59
C LEU A 23 -13.75 15.27 -35.07
N ILE A 24 -13.05 14.55 -35.98
CA ILE A 24 -12.13 13.45 -35.63
C ILE A 24 -10.78 14.00 -35.14
N LEU A 25 -10.45 15.23 -35.45
CA LEU A 25 -9.29 16.00 -34.95
C LEU A 25 -9.59 16.73 -33.63
N LEU A 26 -10.73 16.40 -32.94
CA LEU A 26 -10.91 16.82 -31.54
C LEU A 26 -9.73 16.26 -30.73
N PRO A 27 -9.01 17.12 -30.01
CA PRO A 27 -7.74 16.76 -29.43
C PRO A 27 -7.93 15.55 -28.53
N PHE A 28 -7.11 14.53 -28.73
CA PHE A 28 -6.69 13.71 -27.62
C PHE A 28 -6.25 14.69 -26.54
N ILE A 29 -7.12 14.93 -25.55
CA ILE A 29 -6.74 15.67 -24.36
C ILE A 29 -5.68 14.77 -23.72
N ALA A 30 -4.43 15.02 -24.05
CA ALA A 30 -3.31 14.42 -23.35
C ALA A 30 -3.47 14.89 -21.90
N GLN A 31 -3.97 13.99 -21.04
CA GLN A 31 -3.96 14.25 -19.63
C GLN A 31 -2.49 14.37 -19.25
N ALA A 32 -2.07 15.59 -18.93
CA ALA A 32 -0.74 15.82 -18.42
C ALA A 32 -0.60 15.05 -17.11
N GLU A 33 0.17 13.98 -17.12
CA GLU A 33 0.56 13.29 -15.90
C GLU A 33 1.67 14.10 -15.25
N TYR A 34 1.41 14.57 -14.02
CA TYR A 34 2.44 15.22 -13.22
C TYR A 34 3.23 14.14 -12.47
N LEU A 35 4.53 14.34 -12.39
CA LEU A 35 5.44 13.43 -11.69
C LEU A 35 6.16 14.18 -10.57
N VAL A 36 6.09 13.63 -9.38
CA VAL A 36 6.97 14.03 -8.28
C VAL A 36 8.04 12.96 -8.14
N LYS A 37 9.29 13.35 -8.28
CA LYS A 37 10.45 12.47 -8.16
C LYS A 37 11.34 12.94 -7.04
N GLY A 38 11.96 12.01 -6.33
CA GLY A 38 12.89 12.40 -5.29
C GLY A 38 13.71 11.25 -4.72
N LYS A 39 14.52 11.62 -3.76
CA LYS A 39 15.35 10.68 -3.00
C LYS A 39 15.26 11.02 -1.51
N VAL A 40 15.11 9.99 -0.69
CA VAL A 40 15.06 10.11 0.77
C VAL A 40 16.33 9.50 1.36
N THR A 41 17.01 10.27 2.20
CA THR A 41 18.22 9.86 2.91
C THR A 41 18.10 10.19 4.40
N ASN A 42 18.98 9.60 5.21
CA ASN A 42 19.20 10.05 6.58
C ASN A 42 20.14 11.27 6.61
N GLU A 43 20.49 11.75 7.81
CA GLU A 43 21.37 12.91 8.02
C GLU A 43 22.80 12.67 7.49
N PHE A 44 23.19 11.39 7.30
CA PHE A 44 24.51 10.99 6.77
C PHE A 44 24.48 10.70 5.26
N ASP A 45 23.45 11.15 4.54
CA ASP A 45 23.26 10.92 3.10
C ASP A 45 23.08 9.44 2.70
N GLN A 46 22.83 8.55 3.67
CA GLN A 46 22.53 7.16 3.39
C GLN A 46 21.05 7.00 2.96
N PRO A 47 20.76 6.25 1.91
CA PRO A 47 19.40 6.07 1.44
C PRO A 47 18.53 5.33 2.48
N ILE A 48 17.31 5.81 2.67
CA ILE A 48 16.32 5.13 3.53
C ILE A 48 15.38 4.32 2.64
N PRO A 49 15.37 2.99 2.78
CA PRO A 49 14.51 2.13 1.98
C PRO A 49 13.06 2.16 2.46
N PHE A 50 12.14 1.96 1.52
CA PHE A 50 10.70 1.76 1.77
C PHE A 50 10.04 2.84 2.63
N VAL A 51 10.41 4.09 2.39
CA VAL A 51 9.77 5.27 3.00
C VAL A 51 8.40 5.48 2.40
N ASN A 52 7.40 5.76 3.21
CA ASN A 52 6.05 6.11 2.79
C ASN A 52 5.98 7.59 2.38
N ILE A 53 5.59 7.86 1.15
CA ILE A 53 5.44 9.19 0.57
C ILE A 53 4.03 9.34 0.01
N GLY A 54 3.30 10.40 0.38
CA GLY A 54 1.96 10.62 -0.14
C GLY A 54 1.31 11.89 0.37
N PHE A 55 0.28 12.33 -0.33
CA PHE A 55 -0.54 13.45 0.11
C PHE A 55 -1.50 13.01 1.22
N VAL A 56 -1.44 13.71 2.36
CA VAL A 56 -2.15 13.33 3.58
C VAL A 56 -3.65 13.20 3.34
N GLY A 57 -4.21 12.06 3.76
CA GLY A 57 -5.64 11.78 3.67
C GLY A 57 -6.14 11.43 2.26
N THR A 58 -5.25 11.32 1.27
CA THR A 58 -5.59 10.95 -0.10
C THR A 58 -5.10 9.55 -0.47
N SER A 59 -5.56 9.01 -1.59
CA SER A 59 -5.03 7.77 -2.15
C SER A 59 -3.77 7.97 -3.00
N ILE A 60 -3.30 9.21 -3.12
CA ILE A 60 -2.12 9.58 -3.90
C ILE A 60 -0.88 9.37 -3.04
N GLY A 61 -0.18 8.27 -3.26
CA GLY A 61 0.99 7.91 -2.50
C GLY A 61 1.84 6.86 -3.19
N THR A 62 3.04 6.68 -2.69
CA THR A 62 4.02 5.70 -3.15
C THR A 62 4.95 5.31 -2.00
N VAL A 63 5.87 4.39 -2.28
CA VAL A 63 6.92 3.98 -1.35
C VAL A 63 8.26 4.08 -2.07
N SER A 64 9.31 4.54 -1.38
CA SER A 64 10.65 4.60 -1.96
C SER A 64 11.22 3.20 -2.22
N THR A 65 12.13 3.12 -3.18
CA THR A 65 12.91 1.91 -3.46
C THR A 65 13.93 1.62 -2.36
N VAL A 66 14.65 0.51 -2.48
CA VAL A 66 15.78 0.19 -1.59
C VAL A 66 16.89 1.26 -1.59
N ASN A 67 16.98 2.05 -2.66
CA ASN A 67 17.93 3.16 -2.81
C ASN A 67 17.38 4.51 -2.34
N GLY A 68 16.21 4.52 -1.67
CA GLY A 68 15.54 5.74 -1.20
C GLY A 68 14.86 6.56 -2.32
N GLU A 69 14.92 6.12 -3.57
CA GLU A 69 14.34 6.83 -4.72
C GLU A 69 12.84 6.60 -4.81
N PHE A 70 12.08 7.61 -5.19
CA PHE A 70 10.64 7.49 -5.41
C PHE A 70 10.16 8.22 -6.65
N VAL A 71 9.07 7.71 -7.20
CA VAL A 71 8.29 8.35 -8.26
C VAL A 71 6.82 8.31 -7.84
N LEU A 72 6.19 9.47 -7.75
CA LEU A 72 4.78 9.62 -7.45
C LEU A 72 4.06 10.17 -8.69
N TYR A 73 3.13 9.39 -9.21
CA TYR A 73 2.30 9.76 -10.36
C TYR A 73 1.06 10.50 -9.88
N LEU A 74 0.76 11.64 -10.50
CA LEU A 74 -0.40 12.44 -10.20
C LEU A 74 -1.29 12.54 -11.44
N SER A 75 -2.54 12.14 -11.34
CA SER A 75 -3.54 12.38 -12.39
C SER A 75 -4.00 13.84 -12.41
N GLU A 76 -3.92 14.51 -11.28
CA GLU A 76 -4.22 15.93 -11.08
C GLU A 76 -3.33 16.46 -9.96
N VAL A 77 -3.09 17.75 -9.96
CA VAL A 77 -2.33 18.41 -8.88
C VAL A 77 -3.26 18.54 -7.68
N PRO A 78 -2.92 17.93 -6.53
CA PRO A 78 -3.71 18.11 -5.31
C PRO A 78 -3.77 19.58 -4.88
N ASP A 79 -4.77 19.91 -4.06
CA ASP A 79 -4.84 21.26 -3.44
C ASP A 79 -3.50 21.54 -2.76
N ASN A 80 -2.95 22.73 -3.00
CA ASN A 80 -1.67 23.18 -2.45
C ASN A 80 -1.64 23.27 -0.91
N LYS A 81 -2.80 23.14 -0.27
CA LYS A 81 -2.94 23.08 1.19
C LYS A 81 -2.74 21.66 1.74
N ILE A 82 -2.78 20.63 0.89
CA ILE A 82 -2.59 19.24 1.31
C ILE A 82 -1.09 18.93 1.27
N PRO A 83 -0.44 18.69 2.42
CA PRO A 83 0.99 18.42 2.42
C PRO A 83 1.31 17.03 1.85
N LEU A 84 2.43 16.96 1.15
CA LEU A 84 3.14 15.70 0.88
C LEU A 84 3.86 15.30 2.16
N ARG A 85 3.43 14.20 2.77
CA ARG A 85 4.06 13.65 3.97
C ARG A 85 5.00 12.52 3.61
N ILE A 86 6.19 12.56 4.20
CA ILE A 86 7.25 11.58 4.09
C ILE A 86 7.47 10.98 5.47
N SER A 87 7.25 9.69 5.61
CA SER A 87 7.38 9.02 6.91
C SER A 87 7.99 7.63 6.80
N CYS A 88 8.85 7.30 7.75
CA CYS A 88 9.43 5.99 7.92
C CYS A 88 9.56 5.71 9.42
N MET A 89 9.33 4.46 9.81
CA MET A 89 9.52 4.05 11.19
C MET A 89 10.98 4.24 11.61
N GLY A 90 11.20 4.81 12.80
CA GLY A 90 12.53 5.17 13.29
C GLY A 90 13.01 6.56 12.86
N PHE A 91 12.20 7.32 12.12
CA PHE A 91 12.51 8.67 11.67
C PHE A 91 11.41 9.67 12.01
N GLU A 92 11.78 10.93 12.18
CA GLU A 92 10.84 12.03 12.32
C GLU A 92 10.15 12.28 10.96
N PRO A 93 8.81 12.29 10.87
CA PRO A 93 8.13 12.54 9.61
C PRO A 93 8.31 13.99 9.17
N GLN A 94 8.38 14.21 7.85
CA GLN A 94 8.39 15.54 7.25
C GLN A 94 7.14 15.78 6.41
N GLU A 95 6.71 17.03 6.34
CA GLU A 95 5.60 17.48 5.50
C GLU A 95 6.06 18.66 4.63
N LEU A 96 5.78 18.57 3.33
CA LEU A 96 6.15 19.56 2.33
C LEU A 96 4.90 20.04 1.60
N LEU A 97 4.72 21.34 1.48
CA LEU A 97 3.74 21.92 0.56
C LEU A 97 4.40 22.09 -0.81
N LEU A 98 3.88 21.41 -1.80
CA LEU A 98 4.43 21.45 -3.16
C LEU A 98 3.80 22.59 -3.97
N SER A 99 4.64 23.37 -4.65
CA SER A 99 4.23 24.31 -5.69
C SER A 99 4.21 23.61 -7.06
N LYS A 100 3.61 24.25 -8.06
CA LYS A 100 3.59 23.70 -9.44
C LYS A 100 5.00 23.50 -10.00
N ASP A 101 5.95 24.32 -9.61
CA ASP A 101 7.35 24.23 -10.06
C ASP A 101 8.07 23.02 -9.50
N SER A 102 7.63 22.53 -8.32
CA SER A 102 8.18 21.31 -7.68
C SER A 102 7.98 20.03 -8.50
N PHE A 103 7.09 20.03 -9.51
CA PHE A 103 6.84 18.84 -10.34
C PHE A 103 7.89 18.64 -11.44
N SER A 104 8.77 19.60 -11.67
CA SER A 104 9.82 19.55 -12.69
C SER A 104 11.19 19.20 -12.12
N GLU A 105 11.35 19.23 -10.78
CA GLU A 105 12.62 19.09 -10.11
C GLU A 105 12.70 17.78 -9.31
N LEU A 106 13.94 17.32 -9.06
CA LEU A 106 14.21 16.21 -8.17
C LEU A 106 14.23 16.70 -6.73
N ILE A 107 13.36 16.16 -5.88
CA ILE A 107 13.25 16.55 -4.49
C ILE A 107 14.19 15.68 -3.63
N TYR A 108 15.11 16.32 -2.93
CA TYR A 108 15.96 15.65 -1.95
C TYR A 108 15.42 15.87 -0.54
N ILE A 109 15.19 14.76 0.18
CA ILE A 109 14.59 14.76 1.52
C ILE A 109 15.55 14.09 2.47
N LYS A 110 15.91 14.78 3.55
CA LYS A 110 16.69 14.21 4.66
C LYS A 110 15.77 14.02 5.86
N LEU A 111 15.61 12.78 6.29
CA LEU A 111 14.88 12.46 7.53
C LEU A 111 15.87 12.35 8.68
N LYS A 112 15.48 12.90 9.82
CA LYS A 112 16.22 12.80 11.07
C LYS A 112 15.80 11.53 11.80
N GLU A 113 16.77 10.81 12.34
CA GLU A 113 16.49 9.62 13.14
C GLU A 113 15.75 10.01 14.43
N ASN A 114 14.67 9.29 14.71
CA ASN A 114 13.98 9.41 15.98
C ASN A 114 14.57 8.37 16.93
N THR A 115 15.19 8.84 18.03
CA THR A 115 15.80 7.98 19.02
C THR A 115 14.70 7.18 19.74
N LEU A 116 14.47 5.95 19.29
CA LEU A 116 13.54 5.04 19.93
C LEU A 116 14.16 4.52 21.24
N VAL A 117 13.39 4.64 22.32
CA VAL A 117 13.75 4.00 23.59
C VAL A 117 13.80 2.49 23.36
N LEU A 118 14.90 1.85 23.76
CA LEU A 118 15.07 0.40 23.68
C LEU A 118 13.93 -0.31 24.40
N GLN A 119 13.42 -1.37 23.79
CA GLN A 119 12.41 -2.22 24.42
C GLN A 119 13.08 -3.07 25.47
N GLU A 120 12.49 -3.13 26.66
CA GLU A 120 12.87 -4.09 27.68
C GLU A 120 12.72 -5.50 27.09
N MET A 121 13.75 -6.34 27.23
CA MET A 121 13.69 -7.72 26.77
C MET A 121 12.75 -8.47 27.72
N VAL A 122 11.61 -8.88 27.24
CA VAL A 122 10.70 -9.74 27.96
C VAL A 122 11.25 -11.17 27.90
N VAL A 123 11.66 -11.69 29.03
CA VAL A 123 12.14 -13.08 29.14
C VAL A 123 10.92 -14.00 29.23
N LYS A 124 10.85 -14.97 28.33
CA LYS A 124 9.84 -16.04 28.39
C LYS A 124 10.12 -16.90 29.62
N SER A 125 9.17 -17.01 30.54
CA SER A 125 9.24 -17.87 31.71
C SER A 125 8.02 -18.81 31.71
N GLY A 126 8.20 -20.05 32.14
CA GLY A 126 7.09 -21.00 32.27
C GLY A 126 6.83 -21.87 31.03
N VAL A 127 5.73 -22.64 31.10
CA VAL A 127 5.27 -23.50 29.99
C VAL A 127 4.40 -22.67 29.07
N LEU A 128 4.86 -22.49 27.85
CA LEU A 128 4.15 -21.72 26.84
C LEU A 128 3.18 -22.61 26.06
N LYS A 129 1.99 -22.09 25.80
CA LYS A 129 0.99 -22.71 24.91
C LYS A 129 0.86 -21.91 23.63
N THR A 130 0.86 -22.61 22.51
CA THR A 130 0.58 -21.99 21.20
C THR A 130 -0.93 -21.76 21.05
N LYS A 131 -1.31 -20.53 20.70
CA LYS A 131 -2.68 -20.16 20.32
C LYS A 131 -2.71 -19.56 18.92
N GLU A 132 -3.82 -19.80 18.23
CA GLU A 132 -4.08 -19.20 16.90
C GLU A 132 -5.31 -18.31 16.97
N TYR A 133 -5.16 -17.09 16.50
CA TYR A 133 -6.24 -16.13 16.36
C TYR A 133 -6.44 -15.81 14.88
N GLY A 134 -7.68 -15.72 14.43
CA GLY A 134 -7.90 -15.20 13.09
C GLY A 134 -8.95 -15.92 12.26
N ASN A 135 -8.88 -15.76 10.96
CA ASN A 135 -9.77 -16.35 9.96
C ASN A 135 -8.97 -17.26 9.03
N LYS A 136 -9.39 -18.52 8.93
CA LYS A 136 -8.75 -19.57 8.12
C LYS A 136 -9.47 -19.86 6.81
N ASP A 137 -10.43 -19.01 6.40
CA ASP A 137 -11.20 -19.23 5.17
C ASP A 137 -10.31 -19.10 3.94
N GLU A 138 -10.21 -20.17 3.18
CA GLU A 138 -9.46 -20.23 1.91
C GLU A 138 -10.35 -19.98 0.68
N LYS A 139 -11.63 -20.37 0.80
CA LYS A 139 -12.59 -20.26 -0.30
C LYS A 139 -13.56 -19.13 0.00
N THR A 140 -13.31 -17.95 -0.56
CA THR A 140 -14.17 -16.77 -0.40
C THR A 140 -14.65 -16.28 -1.76
N ALA A 141 -15.88 -15.76 -1.80
CA ALA A 141 -16.44 -15.14 -3.00
C ALA A 141 -15.82 -13.76 -3.29
N MET A 142 -15.32 -13.08 -2.24
CA MET A 142 -14.75 -11.74 -2.34
C MET A 142 -13.22 -11.78 -2.21
N LYS A 143 -12.59 -10.90 -2.98
CA LYS A 143 -11.15 -10.64 -2.91
C LYS A 143 -10.90 -9.14 -2.88
N THR A 144 -9.94 -8.70 -2.09
CA THR A 144 -9.48 -7.30 -2.06
C THR A 144 -8.17 -7.19 -2.80
N ASN A 145 -8.09 -6.23 -3.72
CA ASN A 145 -6.88 -5.97 -4.49
C ASN A 145 -6.00 -4.92 -3.78
N LEU A 146 -4.74 -5.26 -3.52
CA LEU A 146 -3.72 -4.34 -3.02
C LEU A 146 -3.02 -3.61 -4.17
N ALA A 147 -2.77 -4.30 -5.28
CA ALA A 147 -2.12 -3.71 -6.45
C ALA A 147 -3.16 -3.36 -7.52
N LEU A 148 -3.38 -2.08 -7.79
CA LEU A 148 -4.27 -1.63 -8.83
C LEU A 148 -3.57 -1.70 -10.19
N SER A 149 -4.19 -2.39 -11.16
CA SER A 149 -3.55 -2.77 -12.42
C SER A 149 -3.38 -1.66 -13.46
N ASN A 150 -4.02 -0.51 -13.28
CA ASN A 150 -4.11 0.51 -14.32
C ASN A 150 -2.83 1.34 -14.48
N LYS A 151 -2.02 1.43 -13.40
CA LYS A 151 -0.76 2.16 -13.39
C LYS A 151 0.24 1.46 -12.48
N PRO A 152 1.45 1.17 -12.93
CA PRO A 152 2.46 0.53 -12.10
C PRO A 152 2.73 1.34 -10.83
N ASN A 153 2.65 0.68 -9.67
CA ASN A 153 3.02 1.24 -8.37
C ASN A 153 2.23 2.46 -7.88
N MET A 154 1.08 2.78 -8.47
CA MET A 154 0.31 3.95 -8.06
C MET A 154 -0.24 3.90 -6.64
N ASN A 155 -0.36 2.71 -6.07
CA ASN A 155 -0.88 2.53 -4.73
C ASN A 155 0.07 1.74 -3.82
N LEU A 156 1.37 1.80 -4.04
CA LEU A 156 2.35 1.34 -3.07
C LEU A 156 2.09 2.01 -1.71
N GLY A 157 2.23 1.23 -0.65
CA GLY A 157 1.80 1.63 0.68
C GLY A 157 0.31 1.38 0.96
N ALA A 158 -0.42 0.74 0.01
CA ALA A 158 -1.73 0.18 0.32
C ALA A 158 -1.59 -0.94 1.35
N GLU A 159 -2.54 -0.98 2.29
CA GLU A 159 -2.42 -1.84 3.47
C GLU A 159 -3.76 -2.47 3.83
N ILE A 160 -3.73 -3.76 4.15
CA ILE A 160 -4.87 -4.52 4.62
C ILE A 160 -4.61 -4.98 6.04
N GLY A 161 -5.53 -4.66 6.94
CA GLY A 161 -5.47 -5.04 8.33
C GLY A 161 -6.68 -5.84 8.80
N ARG A 162 -6.48 -6.59 9.87
CA ARG A 162 -7.50 -7.34 10.57
C ARG A 162 -7.40 -7.12 12.07
N LYS A 163 -8.55 -7.00 12.74
CA LYS A 163 -8.64 -6.92 14.20
C LYS A 163 -8.45 -8.29 14.86
N PHE A 164 -7.59 -8.34 15.86
CA PHE A 164 -7.34 -9.48 16.72
C PHE A 164 -7.64 -9.12 18.17
N ARG A 165 -8.25 -10.04 18.92
CA ARG A 165 -8.50 -9.92 20.35
C ARG A 165 -7.66 -10.97 21.07
N LEU A 166 -6.52 -10.54 21.61
CA LEU A 166 -5.53 -11.44 22.23
C LEU A 166 -5.80 -11.72 23.70
N GLY A 167 -6.70 -10.95 24.33
CA GLY A 167 -6.88 -10.97 25.79
C GLY A 167 -5.88 -10.06 26.50
N ASN A 168 -5.88 -10.09 27.83
CA ASN A 168 -5.06 -9.18 28.65
C ASN A 168 -3.65 -9.73 28.93
N GLU A 169 -3.48 -11.04 28.78
CA GLU A 169 -2.20 -11.70 29.04
C GLU A 169 -1.18 -11.37 27.93
N PRO A 170 0.11 -11.36 28.26
CA PRO A 170 1.17 -11.20 27.26
C PRO A 170 1.14 -12.35 26.24
N ASN A 171 1.15 -12.00 24.96
CA ASN A 171 1.24 -12.94 23.85
C ASN A 171 2.51 -12.67 23.07
N PHE A 172 3.40 -13.65 23.00
CA PHE A 172 4.60 -13.62 22.17
C PHE A 172 4.20 -13.93 20.73
N ILE A 173 4.33 -12.95 19.84
CA ILE A 173 3.96 -13.10 18.44
C ILE A 173 5.01 -13.93 17.73
N THR A 174 4.63 -15.11 17.22
CA THR A 174 5.56 -16.02 16.55
C THR A 174 5.39 -16.04 15.05
N LYS A 175 4.13 -15.98 14.53
CA LYS A 175 3.90 -16.02 13.08
C LYS A 175 2.68 -15.20 12.69
N LEU A 176 2.77 -14.56 11.50
CA LEU A 176 1.63 -14.02 10.79
C LEU A 176 1.41 -14.82 9.51
N LYS A 177 0.19 -15.32 9.31
CA LYS A 177 -0.23 -16.00 8.09
C LYS A 177 -1.31 -15.18 7.40
N PHE A 178 -1.29 -15.13 6.06
CA PHE A 178 -2.36 -14.54 5.27
C PHE A 178 -2.55 -15.32 3.97
N TYR A 179 -3.79 -15.35 3.47
CA TYR A 179 -4.10 -16.08 2.25
C TYR A 179 -4.08 -15.16 1.04
N VAL A 180 -3.14 -15.41 0.14
CA VAL A 180 -3.05 -14.74 -1.15
C VAL A 180 -4.14 -15.31 -2.06
N GLY A 181 -5.11 -14.48 -2.42
CA GLY A 181 -6.21 -14.87 -3.31
C GLY A 181 -5.81 -14.91 -4.77
N PHE A 182 -4.89 -14.05 -5.16
CA PHE A 182 -4.25 -13.99 -6.48
C PHE A 182 -3.01 -13.12 -6.42
N ASN A 183 -2.00 -13.49 -7.20
CA ASN A 183 -0.77 -12.71 -7.41
C ASN A 183 -0.14 -13.09 -8.74
N ASN A 184 0.27 -12.09 -9.52
CA ASN A 184 1.02 -12.30 -10.76
C ASN A 184 2.39 -11.60 -10.78
N PHE A 185 2.84 -11.06 -9.63
CA PHE A 185 4.22 -10.64 -9.46
C PHE A 185 5.11 -11.84 -9.12
N ASP A 186 6.35 -11.82 -9.60
CA ASP A 186 7.35 -12.83 -9.22
C ASP A 186 7.82 -12.61 -7.78
N THR A 187 7.97 -11.35 -7.38
CA THR A 187 8.38 -11.00 -6.02
C THR A 187 7.54 -9.82 -5.52
N LEU A 188 7.07 -9.95 -4.28
CA LEU A 188 6.44 -8.87 -3.52
C LEU A 188 7.32 -8.56 -2.31
N MET A 189 7.41 -7.28 -1.97
CA MET A 189 7.95 -6.83 -0.70
C MET A 189 6.79 -6.37 0.19
N ILE A 190 6.64 -7.01 1.32
CA ILE A 190 5.56 -6.78 2.29
C ILE A 190 6.17 -6.25 3.58
N ARG A 191 5.56 -5.21 4.13
CA ARG A 191 5.78 -4.75 5.50
C ARG A 191 4.66 -5.27 6.39
N VAL A 192 5.02 -5.90 7.50
CA VAL A 192 4.08 -6.29 8.55
C VAL A 192 4.00 -5.16 9.57
N ASN A 193 2.78 -4.74 9.90
CA ASN A 193 2.57 -3.73 10.92
C ASN A 193 1.56 -4.23 11.98
N PHE A 194 1.78 -3.81 13.23
CA PHE A 194 0.88 -4.00 14.34
C PHE A 194 0.50 -2.64 14.90
N TYR A 195 -0.79 -2.44 15.13
CA TYR A 195 -1.33 -1.16 15.59
C TYR A 195 -2.18 -1.34 16.84
N GLU A 196 -2.11 -0.37 17.73
CA GLU A 196 -3.18 -0.16 18.70
C GLU A 196 -4.44 0.37 18.02
N LEU A 197 -5.58 0.19 18.69
CA LEU A 197 -6.86 0.72 18.24
C LEU A 197 -7.21 1.96 19.05
N GLU A 198 -7.41 3.07 18.36
CA GLU A 198 -7.94 4.29 18.91
C GLU A 198 -9.22 4.67 18.17
N SER A 199 -10.32 4.87 18.90
CA SER A 199 -11.63 5.18 18.30
C SER A 199 -12.07 4.20 17.20
N GLY A 200 -11.70 2.92 17.34
CA GLY A 200 -12.07 1.86 16.39
C GLY A 200 -11.23 1.80 15.10
N LYS A 201 -10.15 2.57 15.01
CA LYS A 201 -9.22 2.61 13.87
C LYS A 201 -7.80 2.30 14.31
N PRO A 202 -6.98 1.72 13.41
CA PRO A 202 -5.54 1.61 13.67
C PRO A 202 -4.92 2.99 13.88
N ALA A 203 -4.11 3.13 14.93
CA ALA A 203 -3.46 4.38 15.33
C ALA A 203 -1.93 4.20 15.36
N ASN A 204 -1.32 4.23 16.54
CA ASN A 204 0.12 4.12 16.65
C ASN A 204 0.61 2.68 16.41
N THR A 205 1.78 2.55 15.83
CA THR A 205 2.42 1.23 15.66
C THR A 205 2.96 0.70 16.97
N LEU A 206 2.79 -0.60 17.18
CA LEU A 206 3.25 -1.31 18.38
C LEU A 206 4.67 -1.86 18.26
N GLN A 207 5.14 -2.11 17.02
CA GLN A 207 6.53 -2.47 16.78
C GLN A 207 7.41 -1.23 16.64
N ARG A 208 8.71 -1.37 16.89
CA ARG A 208 9.68 -0.28 16.91
C ARG A 208 10.60 -0.24 15.69
N LYS A 209 10.70 -1.35 14.95
CA LYS A 209 11.48 -1.46 13.72
C LYS A 209 10.60 -1.98 12.58
N PRO A 210 10.91 -1.62 11.32
CA PRO A 210 10.21 -2.15 10.17
C PRO A 210 10.37 -3.67 10.06
N ILE A 211 9.28 -4.40 9.91
CA ILE A 211 9.28 -5.84 9.68
C ILE A 211 9.01 -6.07 8.20
N LEU A 212 10.07 -6.32 7.44
CA LEU A 212 10.02 -6.52 6.00
C LEU A 212 10.18 -8.00 5.65
N ARG A 213 9.35 -8.51 4.75
CA ARG A 213 9.38 -9.90 4.28
C ARG A 213 9.12 -9.96 2.78
N GLN A 214 9.75 -10.92 2.13
CA GLN A 214 9.53 -11.19 0.71
C GLN A 214 8.56 -12.34 0.50
N VAL A 215 7.73 -12.23 -0.55
CA VAL A 215 6.94 -13.32 -1.10
C VAL A 215 7.43 -13.58 -2.51
N VAL A 216 7.99 -14.76 -2.76
CA VAL A 216 8.64 -15.11 -4.03
C VAL A 216 7.88 -16.25 -4.70
N ASN A 217 7.59 -16.11 -6.00
CA ASN A 217 6.94 -17.10 -6.87
C ASN A 217 5.66 -17.72 -6.28
N HIS A 218 4.91 -16.94 -5.50
CA HIS A 218 3.71 -17.42 -4.81
C HIS A 218 2.44 -16.82 -5.45
N LYS A 219 1.72 -17.62 -6.24
CA LYS A 219 0.56 -17.16 -7.01
C LYS A 219 -0.72 -17.08 -6.18
N SER A 220 -0.96 -18.06 -5.31
CA SER A 220 -2.10 -18.09 -4.38
C SER A 220 -1.84 -19.11 -3.26
N GLY A 221 -2.59 -18.99 -2.17
CA GLY A 221 -2.47 -19.86 -1.00
C GLY A 221 -1.94 -19.14 0.23
N TRP A 222 -1.68 -19.91 1.29
CA TRP A 222 -1.16 -19.37 2.55
C TRP A 222 0.30 -18.96 2.42
N VAL A 223 0.59 -17.75 2.84
CA VAL A 223 1.93 -17.23 3.11
C VAL A 223 2.10 -17.18 4.61
N THR A 224 3.24 -17.64 5.11
CA THR A 224 3.59 -17.59 6.54
C THR A 224 4.86 -16.78 6.72
N PHE A 225 4.79 -15.77 7.54
CA PHE A 225 5.95 -15.01 8.00
C PHE A 225 6.30 -15.42 9.41
N ASP A 226 7.53 -15.85 9.60
CA ASP A 226 8.11 -16.06 10.92
C ASP A 226 8.48 -14.72 11.54
N LEU A 227 8.07 -14.51 12.79
CA LEU A 227 8.24 -13.27 13.54
C LEU A 227 8.91 -13.49 14.90
N GLU A 228 9.40 -14.69 15.19
CA GLU A 228 10.01 -15.02 16.47
C GLU A 228 11.18 -14.09 16.82
N GLU A 229 12.03 -13.78 15.82
CA GLU A 229 13.19 -12.89 15.98
C GLU A 229 12.81 -11.41 16.24
N GLU A 230 11.54 -11.03 16.00
CA GLU A 230 11.08 -9.67 16.24
C GLU A 230 10.83 -9.38 17.72
N ASN A 231 10.75 -10.43 18.55
CA ASN A 231 10.54 -10.36 20.00
C ASN A 231 9.33 -9.49 20.39
N LEU A 232 8.24 -9.62 19.64
CA LEU A 232 7.02 -8.86 19.86
C LEU A 232 6.16 -9.51 20.92
N VAL A 233 5.84 -8.76 21.98
CA VAL A 233 4.90 -9.16 23.02
C VAL A 233 3.73 -8.19 23.03
N LEU A 234 2.54 -8.69 22.72
CA LEU A 234 1.33 -7.88 22.58
C LEU A 234 0.18 -8.44 23.41
N SER A 235 -0.72 -7.56 23.82
CA SER A 235 -1.95 -7.93 24.55
C SER A 235 -3.12 -7.06 24.12
N GLY A 236 -4.31 -7.37 24.61
CA GLY A 236 -5.52 -6.59 24.35
C GLY A 236 -6.06 -6.78 22.93
N THR A 237 -6.59 -5.71 22.38
CA THR A 237 -7.14 -5.68 21.04
C THR A 237 -6.21 -4.89 20.12
N ILE A 238 -5.73 -5.56 19.07
CA ILE A 238 -4.77 -4.99 18.12
C ILE A 238 -5.27 -5.12 16.68
N VAL A 239 -4.64 -4.43 15.77
CA VAL A 239 -4.72 -4.70 14.33
C VAL A 239 -3.36 -5.18 13.84
N ALA A 240 -3.33 -6.36 13.23
CA ALA A 240 -2.18 -6.79 12.43
C ALA A 240 -2.50 -6.57 10.96
N SER A 241 -1.52 -6.14 10.20
CA SER A 241 -1.69 -5.80 8.78
C SER A 241 -0.50 -6.20 7.93
N ILE A 242 -0.76 -6.25 6.63
CA ILE A 242 0.26 -6.33 5.59
C ILE A 242 0.15 -5.10 4.70
N GLU A 243 1.27 -4.44 4.48
CA GLU A 243 1.43 -3.28 3.62
C GLU A 243 2.28 -3.66 2.41
N TRP A 244 1.78 -3.35 1.21
CA TRP A 244 2.51 -3.61 -0.02
C TRP A 244 3.50 -2.47 -0.29
N VAL A 245 4.81 -2.72 -0.13
CA VAL A 245 5.85 -1.68 -0.22
C VAL A 245 6.76 -1.82 -1.43
N GLY A 246 6.66 -2.93 -2.18
CA GLY A 246 7.43 -3.10 -3.41
C GLY A 246 7.07 -4.39 -4.14
N ALA A 247 7.47 -4.47 -5.41
CA ALA A 247 7.28 -5.64 -6.25
C ALA A 247 8.32 -5.72 -7.38
N SER A 248 8.43 -6.91 -7.98
CA SER A 248 9.14 -7.08 -9.25
C SER A 248 8.52 -6.23 -10.37
N LYS A 249 9.31 -5.91 -11.40
CA LYS A 249 8.85 -5.08 -12.53
C LYS A 249 7.71 -5.73 -13.34
N GLN A 250 7.64 -7.07 -13.35
CA GLN A 250 6.58 -7.82 -14.00
C GLN A 250 5.47 -8.12 -13.01
N GLY A 251 4.24 -8.01 -13.42
CA GLY A 251 3.05 -8.19 -12.60
C GLY A 251 2.18 -6.94 -12.53
N LYS A 252 0.90 -7.13 -12.25
CA LYS A 252 -0.10 -6.03 -12.22
C LYS A 252 -1.16 -6.22 -11.14
N SER A 253 -1.19 -7.36 -10.46
CA SER A 253 -2.26 -7.65 -9.52
C SER A 253 -1.79 -8.49 -8.35
N PHE A 254 -2.24 -8.10 -7.17
CA PHE A 254 -2.02 -8.81 -5.92
C PHE A 254 -3.20 -8.53 -4.98
N GLY A 255 -3.76 -9.57 -4.40
CA GLY A 255 -4.89 -9.40 -3.49
C GLY A 255 -5.12 -10.57 -2.56
N LEU A 256 -5.90 -10.30 -1.51
CA LEU A 256 -6.23 -11.24 -0.45
C LEU A 256 -7.68 -11.71 -0.54
N ASN A 257 -7.94 -12.87 0.01
CA ASN A 257 -9.29 -13.37 0.24
C ASN A 257 -9.97 -12.63 1.40
N ILE A 258 -11.25 -12.33 1.20
CA ILE A 258 -12.10 -11.64 2.18
C ILE A 258 -13.36 -12.46 2.43
N SER A 259 -13.62 -12.80 3.67
CA SER A 259 -14.86 -13.42 4.12
C SER A 259 -15.92 -12.35 4.39
N MET A 260 -17.10 -12.52 3.81
CA MET A 260 -18.27 -11.68 4.03
C MET A 260 -19.55 -12.53 3.82
N PRO A 261 -20.46 -12.60 4.80
CA PRO A 261 -20.40 -11.99 6.12
C PRO A 261 -19.38 -12.67 7.05
N ALA A 262 -18.73 -11.90 7.93
CA ALA A 262 -17.87 -12.37 9.01
C ALA A 262 -18.27 -11.62 10.30
N LEU A 263 -19.30 -12.12 10.97
CA LEU A 263 -19.93 -11.46 12.13
C LEU A 263 -18.89 -11.13 13.21
N PHE A 264 -19.01 -9.92 13.79
CA PHE A 264 -18.14 -9.40 14.85
C PHE A 264 -16.67 -9.21 14.48
N GLN A 265 -16.31 -9.45 13.22
CA GLN A 265 -14.98 -9.19 12.68
C GLN A 265 -14.91 -7.79 12.07
N THR A 266 -13.69 -7.30 11.90
CA THR A 266 -13.45 -6.00 11.27
C THR A 266 -12.23 -6.11 10.35
N HIS A 267 -12.45 -5.72 9.11
CA HIS A 267 -11.43 -5.57 8.08
C HIS A 267 -11.10 -4.09 7.94
N TYR A 268 -9.83 -3.79 7.78
CA TYR A 268 -9.31 -2.44 7.55
C TYR A 268 -8.61 -2.37 6.22
N TYR A 269 -8.76 -1.25 5.52
CA TYR A 269 -8.06 -1.00 4.27
C TYR A 269 -7.57 0.44 4.22
N LYS A 270 -6.32 0.61 3.81
CA LYS A 270 -5.70 1.91 3.51
C LYS A 270 -5.25 1.90 2.05
N TYR A 271 -5.75 2.84 1.24
CA TYR A 271 -5.60 2.83 -0.22
C TYR A 271 -4.28 3.42 -0.74
N GLY A 272 -3.33 3.71 0.10
CA GLY A 272 -2.02 4.26 -0.25
C GLY A 272 -1.27 4.73 0.98
N ALA A 273 -0.01 5.08 0.83
CA ALA A 273 0.95 5.28 1.92
C ALA A 273 0.48 6.26 3.02
N GLN A 274 -0.18 7.36 2.68
CA GLN A 274 -0.59 8.41 3.63
C GLN A 274 -2.11 8.58 3.71
N ASN A 275 -2.88 7.58 3.24
CA ASN A 275 -4.34 7.64 3.29
C ASN A 275 -4.88 7.28 4.68
N ASN A 276 -6.13 7.68 4.91
CA ASN A 276 -6.87 7.29 6.10
C ASN A 276 -7.35 5.83 6.02
N TRP A 277 -7.41 5.17 7.16
CA TRP A 277 -7.99 3.85 7.27
C TRP A 277 -9.49 3.87 7.00
N LYS A 278 -9.95 3.00 6.11
CA LYS A 278 -11.35 2.62 5.96
C LYS A 278 -11.65 1.39 6.80
N VAL A 279 -12.80 1.39 7.44
CA VAL A 279 -13.25 0.34 8.38
C VAL A 279 -14.44 -0.38 7.77
N PHE A 280 -14.35 -1.70 7.67
CA PHE A 280 -15.39 -2.56 7.13
C PHE A 280 -15.84 -3.56 8.21
N PRO A 281 -16.96 -3.28 8.89
CA PRO A 281 -17.51 -4.21 9.88
C PRO A 281 -18.09 -5.45 9.21
N ASN A 282 -18.14 -6.55 9.95
CA ASN A 282 -18.64 -7.85 9.48
C ASN A 282 -17.93 -8.38 8.22
N MET A 283 -16.66 -7.99 8.06
CA MET A 283 -15.74 -8.51 7.05
C MET A 283 -14.43 -8.94 7.71
N SER A 284 -13.76 -9.90 7.11
CA SER A 284 -12.48 -10.41 7.60
C SER A 284 -11.57 -10.83 6.46
N SER A 285 -10.36 -10.31 6.41
CA SER A 285 -9.29 -10.91 5.60
C SER A 285 -8.94 -12.29 6.15
N SER A 286 -8.62 -13.22 5.25
CA SER A 286 -8.09 -14.55 5.61
C SER A 286 -6.67 -14.39 6.14
N MET A 287 -6.58 -14.15 7.46
CA MET A 287 -5.35 -13.81 8.16
C MET A 287 -5.37 -14.45 9.55
N VAL A 288 -4.26 -15.06 9.95
CA VAL A 288 -4.08 -15.79 11.21
C VAL A 288 -2.81 -15.30 11.89
N LEU A 289 -2.94 -14.99 13.17
CA LEU A 289 -1.84 -14.68 14.06
C LEU A 289 -1.58 -15.87 14.98
N ILE A 290 -0.35 -16.35 15.04
CA ILE A 290 0.09 -17.44 15.92
C ILE A 290 0.93 -16.82 17.01
N VAL A 291 0.62 -17.18 18.23
CA VAL A 291 1.26 -16.65 19.42
C VAL A 291 1.61 -17.75 20.40
N GLU A 292 2.57 -17.49 21.27
CA GLU A 292 2.82 -18.24 22.49
C GLU A 292 2.37 -17.41 23.69
N THR A 293 1.71 -18.02 24.64
CA THR A 293 1.23 -17.36 25.87
C THR A 293 1.43 -18.29 27.06
N GLU A 294 1.66 -17.73 28.23
CA GLU A 294 1.68 -18.48 29.48
C GLU A 294 0.26 -18.96 29.84
N ASP A 295 0.21 -20.06 30.60
CA ASP A 295 -1.07 -20.64 31.07
C ASP A 295 -1.71 -19.78 32.18
#